data_e1720813e52f19e366206bb1582193e7
#
_entry.id   e1720813e52f19e366206bb1582193e7
#
_cell.length_a   1.000
_cell.length_b   1.000
_cell.length_c   1.000
_cell.angle_alpha   90.00
_cell.angle_beta   90.00
_cell.angle_gamma   90.00
#
_symmetry.space_group_name_H-M   'P 1'
#
loop_
_entity.id
_entity.type
_entity.pdbx_description
1 polymer ?
#
loop_
_entity_poly.entity_id
_entity_poly.type
_entity_poly.pdbx_seq_one_letter_code
_entity_poly.pdbx_strand_id
1 'polypeptide(L)'
;MQKLQARDINLRYLIDNFGLQRVRQADFFPEWQENLPEVTDFEKQLLDRVQDIYYNLVDSPPVLENAVKLTIISPILFVAGLYESPFQVKAEKSIAIQEEDEGRIIEGRIDILIMKANLWVTVIESKQLSFSTDEALAQLLTYMLADPNPETPTFGMISTGANFSFLKLVRGE
;
A
#
# COMPACT_ATOMS: atom_id res chain seq x y z
N MET A 1 8.58 -27.85 0.29
CA MET A 1 8.05 -26.56 0.79
C MET A 1 6.96 -26.09 -0.15
N GLN A 2 5.76 -25.87 0.35
CA GLN A 2 4.63 -25.38 -0.46
C GLN A 2 4.77 -23.88 -0.66
N LYS A 3 4.56 -23.41 -1.91
CA LYS A 3 4.56 -21.97 -2.25
C LYS A 3 3.13 -21.49 -2.43
N LEU A 4 2.82 -20.39 -1.79
CA LEU A 4 1.55 -19.67 -1.92
C LEU A 4 1.81 -18.30 -2.56
N GLN A 5 0.82 -17.75 -3.27
CA GLN A 5 0.92 -16.40 -3.80
C GLN A 5 0.20 -15.43 -2.87
N ALA A 6 0.80 -14.26 -2.59
CA ALA A 6 0.22 -13.24 -1.72
C ALA A 6 -1.20 -12.82 -2.14
N ARG A 7 -1.49 -12.78 -3.45
CA ARG A 7 -2.82 -12.47 -3.99
C ARG A 7 -3.90 -13.52 -3.68
N ASP A 8 -3.49 -14.75 -3.33
CA ASP A 8 -4.40 -15.87 -3.02
C ASP A 8 -4.63 -15.99 -1.49
N ILE A 9 -3.95 -15.16 -0.70
CA ILE A 9 -4.08 -15.10 0.75
C ILE A 9 -5.32 -14.28 1.10
N ASN A 10 -6.13 -14.77 2.03
CA ASN A 10 -7.26 -14.02 2.57
C ASN A 10 -6.97 -13.55 4.01
N LEU A 11 -7.80 -12.63 4.50
CA LEU A 11 -7.62 -12.04 5.83
C LEU A 11 -7.68 -13.10 6.95
N ARG A 12 -8.55 -14.12 6.81
CA ARG A 12 -8.66 -15.18 7.79
C ARG A 12 -7.36 -15.96 7.94
N TYR A 13 -6.70 -16.25 6.82
CA TYR A 13 -5.39 -16.91 6.81
C TYR A 13 -4.34 -16.09 7.59
N LEU A 14 -4.30 -14.77 7.39
CA LEU A 14 -3.37 -13.89 8.12
C LEU A 14 -3.65 -13.83 9.63
N ILE A 15 -4.91 -13.84 10.01
CA ILE A 15 -5.32 -13.91 11.42
C ILE A 15 -4.83 -15.22 12.05
N ASP A 16 -5.06 -16.34 11.38
CA ASP A 16 -4.78 -17.67 11.93
C ASP A 16 -3.28 -18.00 11.97
N ASN A 17 -2.50 -17.56 10.98
CA ASN A 17 -1.10 -17.97 10.83
C ASN A 17 -0.09 -16.87 11.22
N PHE A 18 -0.50 -15.61 11.28
CA PHE A 18 0.36 -14.48 11.66
C PHE A 18 -0.17 -13.70 12.88
N GLY A 19 -1.25 -14.14 13.50
CA GLY A 19 -1.80 -13.53 14.69
C GLY A 19 -2.34 -12.10 14.50
N LEU A 20 -2.72 -11.72 13.28
CA LEU A 20 -3.20 -10.36 13.01
C LEU A 20 -4.46 -10.04 13.80
N GLN A 21 -4.48 -8.86 14.40
CA GLN A 21 -5.60 -8.34 15.15
C GLN A 21 -5.99 -6.93 14.66
N ARG A 22 -7.30 -6.69 14.53
CA ARG A 22 -7.79 -5.35 14.22
C ARG A 22 -7.78 -4.48 15.46
N VAL A 23 -7.02 -3.41 15.43
CA VAL A 23 -7.05 -2.35 16.45
C VAL A 23 -8.24 -1.42 16.19
N ARG A 24 -8.99 -1.09 17.26
CA ARG A 24 -10.18 -0.21 17.20
C ARG A 24 -9.98 1.10 17.96
N GLN A 25 -8.82 1.32 18.53
CA GLN A 25 -8.48 2.54 19.26
C GLN A 25 -8.33 3.70 18.26
N ALA A 26 -9.01 4.82 18.54
CA ALA A 26 -9.03 5.96 17.63
C ALA A 26 -7.65 6.63 17.48
N ASP A 27 -6.81 6.52 18.48
CA ASP A 27 -5.45 7.06 18.56
C ASP A 27 -4.37 6.12 18.00
N PHE A 28 -4.75 4.93 17.50
CA PHE A 28 -3.78 3.99 16.95
C PHE A 28 -3.11 4.49 15.66
N PHE A 29 -3.81 5.27 14.86
CA PHE A 29 -3.31 5.75 13.57
C PHE A 29 -3.49 7.27 13.43
N PRO A 30 -2.80 8.09 14.26
CA PRO A 30 -2.91 9.55 14.19
C PRO A 30 -2.19 10.15 12.98
N GLU A 31 -1.20 9.46 12.41
CA GLU A 31 -0.28 9.99 11.39
C GLU A 31 -0.99 10.45 10.11
N TRP A 32 -2.17 9.96 9.81
CA TRP A 32 -2.94 10.39 8.65
C TRP A 32 -4.00 11.46 8.96
N GLN A 33 -4.11 11.89 10.22
CA GLN A 33 -5.11 12.86 10.69
C GLN A 33 -4.50 14.08 11.36
N GLU A 34 -3.36 13.90 12.03
CA GLU A 34 -2.77 14.93 12.88
C GLU A 34 -1.47 15.46 12.28
N ASN A 35 -1.21 16.77 12.51
CA ASN A 35 0.01 17.43 12.08
C ASN A 35 0.30 17.29 10.57
N LEU A 36 -0.75 17.24 9.76
CA LEU A 36 -0.60 17.14 8.31
C LEU A 36 0.00 18.44 7.77
N PRO A 37 0.92 18.37 6.78
CA PRO A 37 1.44 19.57 6.13
C PRO A 37 0.33 20.29 5.37
N GLU A 38 0.44 21.61 5.29
CA GLU A 38 -0.46 22.39 4.45
C GLU A 38 -0.15 22.14 2.97
N VAL A 39 -1.21 21.89 2.21
CA VAL A 39 -1.10 21.73 0.75
C VAL A 39 -1.09 23.14 0.12
N THR A 40 -0.03 23.46 -0.61
CA THR A 40 0.12 24.74 -1.30
C THR A 40 -0.88 24.88 -2.46
N ASP A 41 -1.14 26.11 -2.91
CA ASP A 41 -2.05 26.33 -4.05
C ASP A 41 -1.52 25.73 -5.36
N PHE A 42 -0.21 25.63 -5.51
CA PHE A 42 0.39 24.96 -6.66
C PHE A 42 0.15 23.44 -6.62
N GLU A 43 0.32 22.82 -5.45
CA GLU A 43 0.05 21.39 -5.25
C GLU A 43 -1.44 21.08 -5.45
N LYS A 44 -2.34 21.93 -4.95
CA LYS A 44 -3.78 21.80 -5.22
C LYS A 44 -4.09 21.79 -6.71
N GLN A 45 -3.51 22.73 -7.50
CA GLN A 45 -3.69 22.77 -8.94
C GLN A 45 -3.17 21.50 -9.64
N LEU A 46 -2.07 20.90 -9.15
CA LEU A 46 -1.58 19.62 -9.67
C LEU A 46 -2.54 18.47 -9.33
N LEU A 47 -3.06 18.45 -8.10
CA LEU A 47 -4.03 17.42 -7.66
C LEU A 47 -5.37 17.56 -8.41
N ASP A 48 -5.84 18.78 -8.69
CA ASP A 48 -7.02 19.01 -9.54
C ASP A 48 -6.84 18.39 -10.93
N ARG A 49 -5.64 18.52 -11.52
CA ARG A 49 -5.33 17.86 -12.81
C ARG A 49 -5.34 16.34 -12.69
N VAL A 50 -4.85 15.77 -11.58
CA VAL A 50 -4.93 14.33 -11.35
C VAL A 50 -6.39 13.87 -11.28
N GLN A 51 -7.26 14.67 -10.66
CA GLN A 51 -8.69 14.40 -10.62
C GLN A 51 -9.32 14.43 -12.03
N ASP A 52 -8.99 15.43 -12.85
CA ASP A 52 -9.45 15.52 -14.24
C ASP A 52 -8.99 14.30 -15.07
N ILE A 53 -7.76 13.85 -14.86
CA ILE A 53 -7.24 12.64 -15.51
C ILE A 53 -8.02 11.41 -15.07
N TYR A 54 -8.37 11.31 -13.79
CA TYR A 54 -9.21 10.21 -13.30
C TYR A 54 -10.58 10.18 -14.02
N TYR A 55 -11.26 11.30 -14.16
CA TYR A 55 -12.53 11.37 -14.90
C TYR A 55 -12.36 10.96 -16.34
N ASN A 56 -11.29 11.41 -17.01
CA ASN A 56 -10.99 11.00 -18.37
C ASN A 56 -10.75 9.49 -18.53
N LEU A 57 -10.12 8.85 -17.52
CA LEU A 57 -9.97 7.39 -17.48
C LEU A 57 -11.32 6.68 -17.34
N VAL A 58 -12.19 7.17 -16.45
CA VAL A 58 -13.53 6.59 -16.23
C VAL A 58 -14.40 6.70 -17.47
N ASP A 59 -14.31 7.80 -18.19
CA ASP A 59 -15.04 8.03 -19.44
C ASP A 59 -14.55 7.13 -20.60
N SER A 60 -13.38 6.51 -20.46
CA SER A 60 -12.75 5.64 -21.46
C SER A 60 -12.40 4.26 -20.89
N PRO A 61 -13.39 3.46 -20.45
CA PRO A 61 -13.14 2.16 -19.83
C PRO A 61 -12.51 1.15 -20.80
N PRO A 62 -11.78 0.13 -20.27
CA PRO A 62 -11.63 -0.21 -18.86
C PRO A 62 -10.51 0.58 -18.15
N VAL A 63 -10.73 0.94 -16.89
CA VAL A 63 -9.70 1.55 -16.05
C VAL A 63 -8.82 0.43 -15.48
N LEU A 64 -7.68 0.25 -16.10
CA LEU A 64 -6.72 -0.80 -15.73
C LEU A 64 -5.77 -0.34 -14.61
N GLU A 65 -5.28 -1.30 -13.84
CA GLU A 65 -4.36 -1.08 -12.73
C GLU A 65 -3.13 -0.23 -13.09
N ASN A 66 -2.47 -0.55 -14.21
CA ASN A 66 -1.30 0.22 -14.66
C ASN A 66 -1.64 1.66 -15.05
N ALA A 67 -2.84 1.92 -15.59
CA ALA A 67 -3.28 3.29 -15.86
C ALA A 67 -3.45 4.07 -14.55
N VAL A 68 -4.10 3.48 -13.53
CA VAL A 68 -4.22 4.08 -12.19
C VAL A 68 -2.84 4.37 -11.60
N LYS A 69 -1.92 3.42 -11.69
CA LYS A 69 -0.55 3.54 -11.16
C LYS A 69 0.20 4.72 -11.78
N LEU A 70 0.16 4.83 -13.10
CA LEU A 70 0.90 5.85 -13.86
C LEU A 70 0.28 7.25 -13.76
N THR A 71 -1.04 7.34 -13.80
CA THR A 71 -1.71 8.63 -14.00
C THR A 71 -2.35 9.20 -12.74
N ILE A 72 -2.54 8.38 -11.71
CA ILE A 72 -3.12 8.80 -10.43
C ILE A 72 -2.11 8.67 -9.30
N ILE A 73 -1.63 7.45 -9.03
CA ILE A 73 -0.75 7.20 -7.87
C ILE A 73 0.60 7.90 -8.05
N SER A 74 1.26 7.74 -9.19
CA SER A 74 2.59 8.31 -9.42
C SER A 74 2.61 9.84 -9.32
N PRO A 75 1.67 10.60 -9.91
CA PRO A 75 1.59 12.04 -9.70
C PRO A 75 1.35 12.45 -8.25
N ILE A 76 0.50 11.72 -7.51
CA ILE A 76 0.27 11.99 -6.08
C ILE A 76 1.56 11.81 -5.28
N LEU A 77 2.30 10.74 -5.52
CA LEU A 77 3.59 10.49 -4.84
C LEU A 77 4.63 11.55 -5.19
N PHE A 78 4.61 12.06 -6.43
CA PHE A 78 5.45 13.18 -6.85
C PHE A 78 5.11 14.45 -6.08
N VAL A 79 3.83 14.84 -6.02
CA VAL A 79 3.37 16.01 -5.27
C VAL A 79 3.69 15.87 -3.78
N ALA A 80 3.59 14.67 -3.23
CA ALA A 80 3.95 14.38 -1.85
C ALA A 80 5.47 14.38 -1.56
N GLY A 81 6.32 14.64 -2.56
CA GLY A 81 7.78 14.67 -2.41
C GLY A 81 8.42 13.29 -2.14
N LEU A 82 7.68 12.20 -2.36
CA LEU A 82 8.15 10.85 -2.03
C LEU A 82 9.14 10.27 -3.07
N TYR A 83 9.42 11.01 -4.15
CA TYR A 83 10.44 10.67 -5.13
C TYR A 83 11.78 11.35 -4.88
N GLU A 84 11.85 12.25 -3.92
CA GLU A 84 13.03 13.02 -3.59
C GLU A 84 13.77 12.44 -2.37
N SER A 85 15.07 12.78 -2.26
CA SER A 85 15.84 12.43 -1.05
C SER A 85 15.17 13.00 0.20
N PRO A 86 15.07 12.24 1.30
CA PRO A 86 15.77 10.97 1.58
C PRO A 86 15.00 9.70 1.17
N PHE A 87 13.91 9.82 0.43
CA PHE A 87 13.11 8.67 0.03
C PHE A 87 13.71 7.93 -1.17
N GLN A 88 13.40 6.65 -1.25
CA GLN A 88 13.75 5.78 -2.38
C GLN A 88 12.51 5.00 -2.80
N VAL A 89 12.26 4.94 -4.09
CA VAL A 89 11.14 4.19 -4.66
C VAL A 89 11.65 2.89 -5.25
N LYS A 90 10.98 1.79 -4.91
CA LYS A 90 11.16 0.48 -5.55
C LYS A 90 9.84 0.07 -6.19
N ALA A 91 9.82 -0.05 -7.49
CA ALA A 91 8.70 -0.63 -8.22
C ALA A 91 8.87 -2.15 -8.35
N GLU A 92 7.76 -2.86 -8.30
CA GLU A 92 7.69 -4.31 -8.52
C GLU A 92 8.66 -5.13 -7.64
N LYS A 93 8.77 -4.76 -6.37
CA LYS A 93 9.65 -5.40 -5.41
C LYS A 93 9.12 -6.79 -5.05
N SER A 94 9.86 -7.84 -5.44
CA SER A 94 9.57 -9.22 -5.02
C SER A 94 9.81 -9.39 -3.54
N ILE A 95 8.91 -10.12 -2.88
CA ILE A 95 8.99 -10.51 -1.46
C ILE A 95 8.74 -12.00 -1.30
N ALA A 96 9.27 -12.54 -0.22
CA ALA A 96 8.96 -13.89 0.26
C ALA A 96 8.90 -13.88 1.78
N ILE A 97 7.82 -14.44 2.35
CA ILE A 97 7.63 -14.60 3.79
C ILE A 97 7.55 -16.09 4.07
N GLN A 98 8.29 -16.54 5.08
CA GLN A 98 8.22 -17.91 5.56
C GLN A 98 7.32 -17.97 6.78
N GLU A 99 6.36 -18.91 6.78
CA GLU A 99 5.60 -19.27 7.98
C GLU A 99 6.46 -20.12 8.91
N GLU A 100 6.40 -19.80 10.20
CA GLU A 100 7.21 -20.51 11.21
C GLU A 100 6.75 -21.95 11.42
N ASP A 101 5.43 -22.20 11.45
CA ASP A 101 4.86 -23.50 11.88
C ASP A 101 4.75 -24.54 10.75
N GLU A 102 4.45 -24.14 9.52
CA GLU A 102 4.15 -25.10 8.43
C GLU A 102 5.20 -25.11 7.31
N GLY A 103 6.23 -24.30 7.42
CA GLY A 103 7.32 -24.24 6.42
C GLY A 103 6.85 -23.81 5.02
N ARG A 104 5.70 -23.13 4.93
CA ARG A 104 5.22 -22.56 3.67
C ARG A 104 5.93 -21.25 3.37
N ILE A 105 6.06 -20.94 2.10
CA ILE A 105 6.59 -19.65 1.63
C ILE A 105 5.49 -18.94 0.89
N ILE A 106 5.17 -17.70 1.34
CA ILE A 106 4.27 -16.80 0.63
C ILE A 106 5.13 -15.88 -0.22
N GLU A 107 4.94 -15.93 -1.53
CA GLU A 107 5.66 -15.09 -2.50
C GLU A 107 4.70 -14.04 -3.07
N GLY A 108 5.24 -12.86 -3.38
CA GLY A 108 4.48 -11.80 -4.01
C GLY A 108 5.37 -10.71 -4.59
N ARG A 109 4.73 -9.69 -5.16
CA ARG A 109 5.40 -8.55 -5.75
C ARG A 109 4.65 -7.28 -5.40
N ILE A 110 5.30 -6.41 -4.63
CA ILE A 110 4.79 -5.10 -4.24
C ILE A 110 4.81 -4.19 -5.45
N ASP A 111 3.72 -3.50 -5.72
CA ASP A 111 3.63 -2.55 -6.82
C ASP A 111 4.59 -1.37 -6.65
N ILE A 112 4.48 -0.67 -5.55
CA ILE A 112 5.35 0.45 -5.21
C ILE A 112 5.70 0.36 -3.73
N LEU A 113 6.99 0.40 -3.43
CA LEU A 113 7.54 0.48 -2.09
C LEU A 113 8.31 1.78 -1.92
N ILE A 114 7.92 2.59 -0.96
CA ILE A 114 8.63 3.79 -0.54
C ILE A 114 9.50 3.44 0.66
N MET A 115 10.78 3.76 0.58
CA MET A 115 11.77 3.50 1.62
C MET A 115 12.46 4.80 2.03
N LYS A 116 12.90 4.86 3.29
CA LYS A 116 13.80 5.89 3.79
C LYS A 116 14.99 5.20 4.47
N ALA A 117 16.19 5.37 3.95
CA ALA A 117 17.33 4.51 4.25
C ALA A 117 16.99 3.04 3.94
N ASN A 118 17.01 2.13 4.93
CA ASN A 118 16.61 0.74 4.77
C ASN A 118 15.24 0.41 5.40
N LEU A 119 14.52 1.43 5.89
CA LEU A 119 13.20 1.26 6.52
C LEU A 119 12.11 1.37 5.46
N TRP A 120 11.14 0.50 5.52
CA TRP A 120 9.93 0.59 4.72
C TRP A 120 9.04 1.68 5.30
N VAL A 121 8.72 2.68 4.48
CA VAL A 121 7.85 3.79 4.89
C VAL A 121 6.42 3.49 4.50
N THR A 122 6.21 3.12 3.23
CA THR A 122 4.86 2.83 2.72
C THR A 122 4.91 1.76 1.64
N VAL A 123 4.04 0.77 1.77
CA VAL A 123 3.74 -0.25 0.76
C VAL A 123 2.47 0.17 0.04
N ILE A 124 2.51 0.20 -1.28
CA ILE A 124 1.39 0.65 -2.11
C ILE A 124 0.96 -0.47 -3.04
N GLU A 125 -0.32 -0.78 -3.00
CA GLU A 125 -0.97 -1.73 -3.90
C GLU A 125 -1.99 -0.99 -4.76
N SER A 126 -1.82 -1.07 -6.06
CA SER A 126 -2.75 -0.53 -7.04
C SER A 126 -3.75 -1.60 -7.48
N LYS A 127 -4.99 -1.21 -7.69
CA LYS A 127 -6.04 -2.11 -8.17
C LYS A 127 -6.86 -1.45 -9.27
N GLN A 128 -7.42 -2.27 -10.15
CA GLN A 128 -8.42 -1.79 -11.09
C GLN A 128 -9.71 -1.38 -10.35
N LEU A 129 -10.50 -0.50 -10.96
CA LEU A 129 -11.67 0.10 -10.33
C LEU A 129 -12.72 -0.90 -9.80
N SER A 130 -12.84 -2.07 -10.42
CA SER A 130 -13.82 -3.11 -10.07
C SER A 130 -13.32 -4.12 -9.01
N PHE A 131 -12.14 -3.90 -8.43
CA PHE A 131 -11.53 -4.89 -7.54
C PHE A 131 -12.13 -4.88 -6.13
N SER A 132 -12.21 -6.06 -5.50
CA SER A 132 -12.68 -6.22 -4.12
C SER A 132 -11.68 -5.64 -3.11
N THR A 133 -12.16 -4.76 -2.23
CA THR A 133 -11.34 -4.15 -1.17
C THR A 133 -10.77 -5.20 -0.20
N ASP A 134 -11.52 -6.27 0.09
CA ASP A 134 -11.11 -7.29 1.06
C ASP A 134 -9.92 -8.13 0.56
N GLU A 135 -9.89 -8.45 -0.72
CA GLU A 135 -8.77 -9.17 -1.33
C GLU A 135 -7.51 -8.30 -1.38
N ALA A 136 -7.66 -7.02 -1.77
CA ALA A 136 -6.57 -6.06 -1.76
C ALA A 136 -6.01 -5.85 -0.36
N LEU A 137 -6.87 -5.84 0.67
CA LEU A 137 -6.49 -5.69 2.06
C LEU A 137 -5.59 -6.84 2.53
N ALA A 138 -5.98 -8.08 2.28
CA ALA A 138 -5.19 -9.25 2.67
C ALA A 138 -3.83 -9.28 1.93
N GLN A 139 -3.82 -8.97 0.65
CA GLN A 139 -2.60 -8.89 -0.16
C GLN A 139 -1.65 -7.81 0.36
N LEU A 140 -2.15 -6.59 0.62
CA LEU A 140 -1.34 -5.51 1.16
C LEU A 140 -0.77 -5.84 2.55
N LEU A 141 -1.59 -6.38 3.45
CA LEU A 141 -1.14 -6.82 4.78
C LEU A 141 -0.06 -7.91 4.70
N THR A 142 -0.19 -8.84 3.75
CA THR A 142 0.87 -9.83 3.47
C THR A 142 2.18 -9.13 3.10
N TYR A 143 2.13 -8.12 2.25
CA TYR A 143 3.32 -7.35 1.90
C TYR A 143 3.90 -6.57 3.08
N MET A 144 3.06 -5.96 3.90
CA MET A 144 3.51 -5.23 5.09
C MET A 144 4.17 -6.16 6.12
N LEU A 145 3.72 -7.40 6.24
CA LEU A 145 4.37 -8.43 7.06
C LEU A 145 5.77 -8.81 6.57
N ALA A 146 6.08 -8.59 5.29
CA ALA A 146 7.40 -8.85 4.72
C ALA A 146 8.46 -7.78 5.05
N ASP A 147 8.08 -6.68 5.72
CA ASP A 147 9.04 -5.67 6.17
C ASP A 147 10.07 -6.32 7.11
N PRO A 148 11.36 -6.21 6.81
CA PRO A 148 12.41 -6.81 7.66
C PRO A 148 12.62 -6.09 9.01
N ASN A 149 11.95 -4.95 9.24
CA ASN A 149 12.12 -4.14 10.45
C ASN A 149 10.87 -4.22 11.35
N PRO A 150 10.76 -5.21 12.24
CA PRO A 150 9.58 -5.39 13.08
C PRO A 150 9.39 -4.28 14.13
N GLU A 151 10.45 -3.58 14.49
CA GLU A 151 10.45 -2.54 15.52
C GLU A 151 9.75 -1.23 15.11
N THR A 152 9.52 -1.04 13.81
CA THR A 152 8.90 0.18 13.27
C THR A 152 7.55 -0.12 12.66
N PRO A 153 6.57 0.79 12.81
CA PRO A 153 5.30 0.66 12.09
C PRO A 153 5.53 0.66 10.58
N THR A 154 4.83 -0.23 9.88
CA THR A 154 4.76 -0.22 8.42
C THR A 154 3.44 0.41 8.00
N PHE A 155 3.47 1.34 7.06
CA PHE A 155 2.27 1.93 6.49
C PHE A 155 1.94 1.30 5.15
N GLY A 156 0.66 1.30 4.80
CA GLY A 156 0.19 0.77 3.54
C GLY A 156 -0.89 1.64 2.92
N MET A 157 -0.99 1.60 1.59
CA MET A 157 -2.02 2.27 0.84
C MET A 157 -2.56 1.35 -0.26
N ILE A 158 -3.88 1.24 -0.34
CA ILE A 158 -4.57 0.62 -1.47
C ILE A 158 -5.23 1.74 -2.25
N SER A 159 -5.09 1.73 -3.58
CA SER A 159 -5.82 2.67 -4.42
C SER A 159 -6.40 2.01 -5.66
N THR A 160 -7.64 2.36 -5.96
CA THR A 160 -8.31 2.08 -7.24
C THR A 160 -8.34 3.30 -8.16
N GLY A 161 -7.71 4.40 -7.74
CA GLY A 161 -7.83 5.71 -8.38
C GLY A 161 -9.03 6.51 -7.87
N ALA A 162 -10.18 5.86 -7.62
CA ALA A 162 -11.36 6.47 -7.02
C ALA A 162 -11.29 6.57 -5.50
N ASN A 163 -10.70 5.57 -4.88
CA ASN A 163 -10.63 5.42 -3.43
C ASN A 163 -9.19 5.18 -3.00
N PHE A 164 -8.88 5.68 -1.81
CA PHE A 164 -7.61 5.46 -1.13
C PHE A 164 -7.90 4.93 0.26
N SER A 165 -7.31 3.80 0.60
CA SER A 165 -7.39 3.19 1.94
C SER A 165 -6.01 3.14 2.55
N PHE A 166 -5.85 3.73 3.73
CA PHE A 166 -4.58 3.77 4.45
C PHE A 166 -4.59 2.75 5.58
N LEU A 167 -3.48 2.06 5.76
CA LEU A 167 -3.29 1.04 6.78
C LEU A 167 -2.04 1.33 7.59
N LYS A 168 -2.06 0.93 8.86
CA LYS A 168 -0.91 0.88 9.74
C LYS A 168 -0.80 -0.51 10.34
N LEU A 169 0.36 -1.12 10.21
CA LEU A 169 0.71 -2.39 10.85
C LEU A 169 1.79 -2.14 11.89
N VAL A 170 1.51 -2.57 13.12
CA VAL A 170 2.49 -2.60 14.20
C VAL A 170 2.66 -4.05 14.60
N ARG A 171 3.90 -4.53 14.64
CA ARG A 171 4.20 -5.85 15.19
C ARG A 171 4.39 -5.67 16.68
N GLY A 172 3.48 -6.26 17.45
CA GLY A 172 3.55 -6.27 18.92
C GLY A 172 4.46 -7.37 19.44
N GLU A 173 4.90 -7.20 20.68
CA GLU A 173 5.47 -8.27 21.51
C GLU A 173 4.40 -9.29 21.87
#